data_a70e2d73cf692d4362d74d7dd9ca1fd6
#
_entry.id   a70e2d73cf692d4362d74d7dd9ca1fd6
#
_cell.length_a   1.000
_cell.length_b   1.000
_cell.length_c   1.000
_cell.angle_alpha   90.00
_cell.angle_beta   90.00
_cell.angle_gamma   90.00
#
_symmetry.space_group_name_H-M   'P 1'
#
loop_
_entity.id
_entity.type
_entity.pdbx_description
1 polymer ?
#
loop_
_entity_poly.entity_id
_entity_poly.type
_entity_poly.pdbx_seq_one_letter_code
_entity_poly.pdbx_strand_id
1 'polypeptide(L)'
;MSFIKKIFIVSFFLIFISCESHKVYVLVEPGKVEIEKIYSVSTNKKWSQFQESGYNFIFWTVDGYTLQRIVFFKPIEDGRSLFDHDSFFTKENKKRPIFDSKMNKFEIKEFFENCIIWSKEFTTFETTDIKNHKIGDVEGVSFDIKAQNELGLNYKGFAIIGIKNKKLYSVYFIATEMEFYDRYKKEAKKIISSIKIL
;
A
#
# COMPACT_ATOMS: atom_id res chain seq x y z
N MET A 1 16.53 -16.19 -53.14
CA MET A 1 17.30 -16.21 -51.87
C MET A 1 17.26 -14.90 -51.08
N SER A 2 16.75 -13.80 -51.63
CA SER A 2 16.70 -12.48 -50.96
C SER A 2 15.46 -12.25 -50.06
N PHE A 3 14.33 -12.85 -50.37
CA PHE A 3 13.06 -12.60 -49.65
C PHE A 3 13.01 -13.29 -48.28
N ILE A 4 13.53 -14.51 -48.19
CA ILE A 4 13.56 -15.29 -46.93
C ILE A 4 14.51 -14.66 -45.91
N LYS A 5 15.62 -14.07 -46.34
CA LYS A 5 16.55 -13.34 -45.44
C LYS A 5 15.91 -12.09 -44.81
N LYS A 6 15.06 -11.39 -45.56
CA LYS A 6 14.35 -10.19 -45.03
C LYS A 6 13.29 -10.55 -44.01
N ILE A 7 12.57 -11.66 -44.19
CA ILE A 7 11.57 -12.14 -43.24
C ILE A 7 12.24 -12.59 -41.92
N PHE A 8 13.40 -13.21 -42.00
CA PHE A 8 14.14 -13.65 -40.79
C PHE A 8 14.69 -12.49 -39.98
N ILE A 9 15.11 -11.39 -40.63
CA ILE A 9 15.58 -10.17 -39.93
C ILE A 9 14.44 -9.43 -39.24
N VAL A 10 13.26 -9.35 -39.86
CA VAL A 10 12.07 -8.72 -39.27
C VAL A 10 11.53 -9.54 -38.09
N SER A 11 11.55 -10.89 -38.20
CA SER A 11 11.15 -11.77 -37.09
C SER A 11 12.11 -11.69 -35.89
N PHE A 12 13.39 -11.50 -36.11
CA PHE A 12 14.40 -11.36 -35.06
C PHE A 12 14.27 -10.02 -34.29
N PHE A 13 13.82 -8.96 -34.96
CA PHE A 13 13.62 -7.65 -34.32
C PHE A 13 12.35 -7.58 -33.44
N LEU A 14 11.34 -8.44 -33.64
CA LEU A 14 10.11 -8.50 -32.86
C LEU A 14 10.29 -9.21 -31.50
N ILE A 15 11.39 -9.90 -31.27
CA ILE A 15 11.62 -10.65 -30.02
C ILE A 15 12.13 -9.73 -28.87
N PHE A 16 12.55 -8.50 -29.17
CA PHE A 16 13.09 -7.58 -28.16
C PHE A 16 12.10 -6.60 -27.55
N ILE A 17 10.80 -6.69 -27.85
CA ILE A 17 9.77 -5.96 -27.12
C ILE A 17 9.35 -6.82 -25.92
N SER A 18 10.30 -7.08 -25.02
CA SER A 18 10.01 -7.54 -23.68
C SER A 18 9.46 -6.35 -22.92
N CYS A 19 8.17 -6.39 -22.63
CA CYS A 19 7.54 -5.45 -21.72
C CYS A 19 8.04 -5.80 -20.31
N GLU A 20 9.20 -5.28 -19.90
CA GLU A 20 9.66 -5.38 -18.52
C GLU A 20 8.73 -4.55 -17.64
N SER A 21 7.99 -5.22 -16.77
CA SER A 21 7.37 -4.56 -15.63
C SER A 21 8.49 -4.00 -14.76
N HIS A 22 8.65 -2.69 -14.73
CA HIS A 22 9.71 -2.04 -13.94
C HIS A 22 9.34 -2.11 -12.45
N LYS A 23 9.86 -3.16 -11.78
CA LYS A 23 9.90 -3.20 -10.32
C LYS A 23 11.08 -2.37 -9.86
N VAL A 24 10.81 -1.27 -9.19
CA VAL A 24 11.87 -0.37 -8.70
C VAL A 24 12.00 -0.54 -7.19
N TYR A 25 13.19 -0.99 -6.77
CA TYR A 25 13.60 -0.96 -5.37
C TYR A 25 14.54 0.23 -5.19
N VAL A 26 14.18 1.15 -4.30
CA VAL A 26 14.98 2.33 -3.99
C VAL A 26 15.37 2.31 -2.52
N LEU A 27 16.64 2.55 -2.22
CA LEU A 27 17.09 2.73 -0.85
C LEU A 27 16.65 4.11 -0.35
N VAL A 28 15.92 4.12 0.74
CA VAL A 28 15.51 5.32 1.47
C VAL A 28 16.51 5.57 2.59
N GLU A 29 17.26 6.64 2.48
CA GLU A 29 18.22 7.07 3.51
C GLU A 29 17.51 7.81 4.65
N PRO A 30 18.10 7.84 5.87
CA PRO A 30 17.60 8.65 6.97
C PRO A 30 17.48 10.13 6.60
N GLY A 31 16.37 10.76 7.01
CA GLY A 31 16.10 12.15 6.72
C GLY A 31 14.63 12.40 6.35
N LYS A 32 14.39 13.55 5.73
CA LYS A 32 13.09 13.91 5.18
C LYS A 32 13.00 13.40 3.75
N VAL A 33 11.93 12.67 3.45
CA VAL A 33 11.71 12.00 2.17
C VAL A 33 10.34 12.37 1.62
N GLU A 34 10.26 12.62 0.33
CA GLU A 34 9.00 12.80 -0.39
C GLU A 34 8.60 11.49 -1.10
N ILE A 35 7.36 11.09 -0.92
CA ILE A 35 6.76 9.91 -1.55
C ILE A 35 5.76 10.39 -2.58
N GLU A 36 6.04 10.16 -3.87
CA GLU A 36 5.17 10.49 -5.03
C GLU A 36 4.68 11.96 -5.06
N LYS A 37 5.39 12.89 -4.42
CA LYS A 37 4.93 14.28 -4.23
C LYS A 37 3.54 14.38 -3.56
N ILE A 38 3.18 13.36 -2.82
CA ILE A 38 1.91 13.25 -2.09
C ILE A 38 2.18 13.40 -0.60
N TYR A 39 3.16 12.66 -0.10
CA TYR A 39 3.52 12.65 1.32
C TYR A 39 4.96 13.11 1.50
N SER A 40 5.19 13.89 2.54
CA SER A 40 6.51 14.12 3.07
C SER A 40 6.61 13.47 4.45
N VAL A 41 7.61 12.64 4.67
CA VAL A 41 7.83 11.90 5.92
C VAL A 41 9.26 12.03 6.38
N SER A 42 9.53 11.75 7.66
CA SER A 42 10.89 11.69 8.20
C SER A 42 11.18 10.32 8.78
N THR A 43 12.35 9.78 8.49
CA THR A 43 12.84 8.53 9.05
C THR A 43 14.24 8.66 9.61
N ASN A 44 14.57 7.91 10.67
CA ASN A 44 15.90 7.84 11.27
C ASN A 44 16.66 6.56 10.87
N LYS A 45 16.02 5.69 10.07
CA LYS A 45 16.59 4.42 9.62
C LYS A 45 16.52 4.31 8.11
N LYS A 46 17.37 3.46 7.56
CA LYS A 46 17.29 3.05 6.16
C LYS A 46 16.09 2.13 5.96
N TRP A 47 15.40 2.32 4.83
CA TRP A 47 14.29 1.49 4.37
C TRP A 47 14.50 1.14 2.90
N SER A 48 13.95 0.03 2.47
CA SER A 48 13.81 -0.28 1.05
C SER A 48 12.41 0.11 0.61
N GLN A 49 12.32 1.06 -0.33
CA GLN A 49 11.06 1.42 -0.96
C GLN A 49 10.82 0.51 -2.16
N PHE A 50 9.63 -0.02 -2.25
CA PHE A 50 9.15 -0.75 -3.42
C PHE A 50 8.02 0.02 -4.08
N GLN A 51 8.11 0.11 -5.40
CA GLN A 51 7.10 0.66 -6.27
C GLN A 51 7.01 -0.17 -7.53
N GLU A 52 5.80 -0.51 -7.93
CA GLU A 52 5.54 -1.20 -9.19
C GLU A 52 4.49 -0.43 -9.99
N SER A 53 4.71 -0.34 -11.30
CA SER A 53 3.75 0.29 -12.20
C SER A 53 2.40 -0.43 -12.14
N GLY A 54 1.31 0.34 -12.05
CA GLY A 54 -0.05 -0.21 -11.93
C GLY A 54 -0.56 -0.35 -10.50
N TYR A 55 0.30 -0.33 -9.47
CA TYR A 55 -0.17 -0.32 -8.09
C TYR A 55 -0.51 1.08 -7.59
N ASN A 56 -1.59 1.18 -6.84
CA ASN A 56 -2.03 2.44 -6.21
C ASN A 56 -1.37 2.67 -4.84
N PHE A 57 -0.23 2.02 -4.57
CA PHE A 57 0.50 2.17 -3.33
C PHE A 57 2.00 1.99 -3.52
N ILE A 58 2.73 2.50 -2.54
CA ILE A 58 4.16 2.30 -2.34
C ILE A 58 4.32 1.69 -0.96
N PHE A 59 5.27 0.80 -0.77
CA PHE A 59 5.60 0.35 0.57
C PHE A 59 7.08 0.47 0.91
N TRP A 60 7.34 0.65 2.19
CA TRP A 60 8.67 0.62 2.78
C TRP A 60 8.82 -0.62 3.65
N THR A 61 9.95 -1.29 3.53
CA THR A 61 10.30 -2.44 4.35
C THR A 61 11.80 -2.44 4.70
N VAL A 62 12.19 -3.13 5.77
CA VAL A 62 13.59 -3.41 6.12
C VAL A 62 13.91 -4.88 5.87
N ASP A 63 13.08 -5.79 6.38
CA ASP A 63 13.33 -7.23 6.38
C ASP A 63 12.54 -8.00 5.32
N GLY A 64 11.74 -7.29 4.50
CA GLY A 64 10.94 -7.86 3.43
C GLY A 64 9.44 -7.70 3.62
N TYR A 65 8.72 -7.73 2.49
CA TYR A 65 7.29 -7.44 2.39
C TYR A 65 6.42 -8.26 3.35
N THR A 66 6.71 -9.54 3.47
CA THR A 66 5.92 -10.47 4.29
C THR A 66 6.19 -10.36 5.78
N LEU A 67 7.30 -9.78 6.19
CA LEU A 67 7.70 -9.69 7.60
C LEU A 67 7.22 -8.38 8.24
N GLN A 68 7.44 -7.26 7.55
CA GLN A 68 6.96 -5.95 8.00
C GLN A 68 6.96 -4.92 6.87
N ARG A 69 6.01 -3.99 6.90
CA ARG A 69 5.96 -2.89 5.94
C ARG A 69 5.14 -1.71 6.42
N ILE A 70 5.47 -0.53 5.89
CA ILE A 70 4.60 0.65 5.91
C ILE A 70 4.09 0.83 4.48
N VAL A 71 2.79 0.91 4.30
CA VAL A 71 2.15 1.09 3.00
C VAL A 71 1.55 2.48 2.91
N PHE A 72 1.90 3.21 1.86
CA PHE A 72 1.41 4.53 1.53
C PHE A 72 0.54 4.42 0.29
N PHE A 73 -0.77 4.55 0.44
CA PHE A 73 -1.67 4.58 -0.71
C PHE A 73 -1.63 5.95 -1.39
N LYS A 74 -1.68 5.95 -2.72
CA LYS A 74 -2.01 7.18 -3.46
C LYS A 74 -3.45 7.57 -3.13
N PRO A 75 -3.77 8.89 -3.05
CA PRO A 75 -5.11 9.32 -2.73
C PRO A 75 -6.13 8.80 -3.73
N ILE A 76 -7.27 8.35 -3.26
CA ILE A 76 -8.38 7.90 -4.11
C ILE A 76 -9.56 8.86 -4.02
N GLU A 77 -10.28 9.01 -5.13
CA GLU A 77 -11.47 9.84 -5.28
C GLU A 77 -12.75 9.01 -5.10
N ASP A 78 -13.91 9.68 -4.99
CA ASP A 78 -15.22 9.03 -4.98
C ASP A 78 -15.35 8.03 -6.15
N GLY A 79 -15.97 6.89 -5.90
CA GLY A 79 -16.16 5.84 -6.88
C GLY A 79 -14.94 4.94 -7.11
N ARG A 80 -13.81 5.19 -6.44
CA ARG A 80 -12.59 4.38 -6.56
C ARG A 80 -12.40 3.45 -5.37
N SER A 81 -11.45 2.54 -5.49
CA SER A 81 -11.03 1.59 -4.44
C SER A 81 -9.55 1.76 -4.12
N LEU A 82 -9.11 1.29 -2.94
CA LEU A 82 -7.68 1.22 -2.63
C LEU A 82 -6.92 0.30 -3.60
N PHE A 83 -7.60 -0.70 -4.14
CA PHE A 83 -7.04 -1.63 -5.12
C PHE A 83 -7.86 -1.54 -6.41
N ASP A 84 -7.41 -0.72 -7.36
CA ASP A 84 -8.11 -0.43 -8.61
C ASP A 84 -7.89 -1.48 -9.70
N HIS A 85 -6.80 -2.22 -9.63
CA HIS A 85 -6.52 -3.29 -10.58
C HIS A 85 -6.94 -4.65 -10.02
N ASP A 86 -7.51 -5.48 -10.87
CA ASP A 86 -7.68 -6.89 -10.60
C ASP A 86 -6.28 -7.49 -10.43
N SER A 87 -5.80 -7.54 -9.19
CA SER A 87 -4.58 -8.28 -8.88
C SER A 87 -4.85 -9.76 -9.12
N PHE A 88 -3.82 -10.56 -9.37
CA PHE A 88 -3.88 -12.01 -9.55
C PHE A 88 -4.64 -12.76 -8.43
N PHE A 89 -5.04 -12.05 -7.40
CA PHE A 89 -5.68 -12.56 -6.19
C PHE A 89 -7.20 -12.35 -6.12
N THR A 90 -7.84 -11.64 -7.06
CA THR A 90 -9.28 -11.36 -7.00
C THR A 90 -10.11 -12.54 -7.45
N LYS A 91 -11.04 -13.01 -6.59
CA LYS A 91 -12.09 -13.96 -7.01
C LYS A 91 -13.21 -13.21 -7.74
N GLU A 92 -13.64 -13.72 -8.86
CA GLU A 92 -14.61 -13.14 -9.79
C GLU A 92 -15.98 -12.74 -9.18
N ASN A 93 -16.28 -13.07 -7.91
CA ASN A 93 -17.63 -12.97 -7.36
C ASN A 93 -17.82 -11.99 -6.17
N LYS A 94 -16.82 -11.24 -5.74
CA LYS A 94 -17.01 -10.23 -4.70
C LYS A 94 -16.96 -8.82 -5.28
N LYS A 95 -18.04 -8.07 -5.07
CA LYS A 95 -18.08 -6.63 -5.44
C LYS A 95 -16.95 -5.89 -4.75
N ARG A 96 -16.13 -5.19 -5.54
CA ARG A 96 -15.03 -4.37 -5.03
C ARG A 96 -15.57 -3.25 -4.13
N PRO A 97 -14.98 -3.02 -2.93
CA PRO A 97 -15.37 -1.89 -2.09
C PRO A 97 -15.09 -0.56 -2.81
N ILE A 98 -16.01 0.36 -2.70
CA ILE A 98 -15.96 1.67 -3.36
C ILE A 98 -16.01 2.76 -2.30
N PHE A 99 -15.10 3.73 -2.41
CA PHE A 99 -15.03 4.89 -1.54
C PHE A 99 -16.09 5.93 -1.89
N ASP A 100 -16.67 6.54 -0.85
CA ASP A 100 -17.51 7.74 -0.92
C ASP A 100 -16.99 8.75 0.11
N SER A 101 -16.71 9.98 -0.33
CA SER A 101 -16.18 11.05 0.53
C SER A 101 -17.14 11.50 1.64
N LYS A 102 -18.38 11.03 1.63
CA LYS A 102 -19.38 11.27 2.69
C LYS A 102 -19.34 10.22 3.81
N MET A 103 -18.52 9.19 3.67
CA MET A 103 -18.37 8.15 4.68
C MET A 103 -18.00 8.74 6.04
N ASN A 104 -18.70 8.33 7.09
CA ASN A 104 -18.32 8.62 8.45
C ASN A 104 -17.13 7.76 8.90
N LYS A 105 -16.61 8.02 10.10
CA LYS A 105 -15.41 7.33 10.60
C LYS A 105 -15.51 5.81 10.68
N PHE A 106 -16.71 5.27 10.97
CA PHE A 106 -16.93 3.83 11.05
C PHE A 106 -17.01 3.21 9.65
N GLU A 107 -17.66 3.89 8.72
CA GLU A 107 -17.75 3.48 7.32
C GLU A 107 -16.36 3.52 6.64
N ILE A 108 -15.51 4.52 6.94
CA ILE A 108 -14.12 4.58 6.48
C ILE A 108 -13.32 3.36 6.98
N LYS A 109 -13.46 3.02 8.26
CA LYS A 109 -12.81 1.85 8.87
C LYS A 109 -13.26 0.57 8.16
N GLU A 110 -14.56 0.38 8.00
CA GLU A 110 -15.16 -0.78 7.33
C GLU A 110 -14.74 -0.86 5.85
N PHE A 111 -14.74 0.29 5.15
CA PHE A 111 -14.25 0.37 3.77
C PHE A 111 -12.79 -0.12 3.68
N PHE A 112 -11.90 0.36 4.55
CA PHE A 112 -10.50 -0.05 4.57
C PHE A 112 -10.37 -1.56 4.81
N GLU A 113 -11.05 -2.09 5.83
CA GLU A 113 -11.07 -3.50 6.19
C GLU A 113 -11.55 -4.37 5.00
N ASN A 114 -12.66 -3.98 4.38
CA ASN A 114 -13.20 -4.66 3.20
C ASN A 114 -12.24 -4.61 2.00
N CYS A 115 -11.51 -3.51 1.79
CA CYS A 115 -10.50 -3.42 0.73
C CYS A 115 -9.35 -4.41 0.97
N ILE A 116 -8.83 -4.51 2.20
CA ILE A 116 -7.75 -5.44 2.53
C ILE A 116 -8.22 -6.90 2.41
N ILE A 117 -9.42 -7.22 2.90
CA ILE A 117 -10.02 -8.55 2.74
C ILE A 117 -10.23 -8.88 1.25
N TRP A 118 -10.68 -7.90 0.47
CA TRP A 118 -10.87 -8.06 -0.97
C TRP A 118 -9.57 -8.35 -1.71
N SER A 119 -8.42 -7.76 -1.27
CA SER A 119 -7.10 -8.03 -1.86
C SER A 119 -6.60 -9.45 -1.64
N LYS A 120 -7.22 -10.23 -0.73
CA LYS A 120 -6.88 -11.60 -0.33
C LYS A 120 -5.46 -11.83 0.16
N GLU A 121 -4.81 -10.80 0.57
CA GLU A 121 -3.51 -10.91 1.21
C GLU A 121 -3.60 -11.65 2.55
N PHE A 122 -4.75 -11.51 3.23
CA PHE A 122 -5.02 -12.13 4.52
C PHE A 122 -6.30 -12.97 4.49
N THR A 123 -6.29 -14.07 5.24
CA THR A 123 -7.47 -14.91 5.48
C THR A 123 -8.42 -14.28 6.48
N THR A 124 -7.86 -13.60 7.50
CA THR A 124 -8.61 -12.77 8.44
C THR A 124 -7.96 -11.40 8.54
N PHE A 125 -8.77 -10.36 8.65
CA PHE A 125 -8.32 -8.98 8.85
C PHE A 125 -9.37 -8.25 9.67
N GLU A 126 -8.98 -7.79 10.85
CA GLU A 126 -9.85 -7.12 11.81
C GLU A 126 -9.23 -5.80 12.25
N THR A 127 -10.07 -4.80 12.45
CA THR A 127 -9.67 -3.48 12.93
C THR A 127 -10.39 -3.16 14.22
N THR A 128 -9.64 -2.63 15.19
CA THR A 128 -10.13 -2.31 16.54
C THR A 128 -9.69 -0.90 16.97
N ASP A 129 -10.20 -0.42 18.11
CA ASP A 129 -9.72 0.81 18.77
C ASP A 129 -9.72 2.06 17.90
N ILE A 130 -10.81 2.28 17.15
CA ILE A 130 -10.97 3.48 16.32
C ILE A 130 -10.90 4.76 17.17
N LYS A 131 -10.01 5.68 16.76
CA LYS A 131 -9.78 6.96 17.43
C LYS A 131 -9.76 8.08 16.43
N ASN A 132 -10.19 9.27 16.82
CA ASN A 132 -9.95 10.46 16.03
C ASN A 132 -8.44 10.71 15.96
N HIS A 133 -7.92 10.98 14.79
CA HIS A 133 -6.50 11.21 14.56
C HIS A 133 -6.32 12.13 13.35
N LYS A 134 -5.09 12.63 13.16
CA LYS A 134 -4.74 13.43 11.98
C LYS A 134 -3.71 12.72 11.14
N ILE A 135 -3.87 12.79 9.83
CA ILE A 135 -2.82 12.46 8.87
C ILE A 135 -2.25 13.77 8.31
N GLY A 136 -1.10 14.20 8.82
CA GLY A 136 -0.62 15.56 8.60
C GLY A 136 -1.56 16.59 9.24
N ASP A 137 -2.09 17.49 8.40
CA ASP A 137 -3.09 18.53 8.76
C ASP A 137 -4.55 18.06 8.56
N VAL A 138 -4.77 16.86 8.04
CA VAL A 138 -6.07 16.33 7.66
C VAL A 138 -6.71 15.58 8.82
N GLU A 139 -7.93 15.97 9.19
CA GLU A 139 -8.73 15.24 10.17
C GLU A 139 -9.06 13.84 9.62
N GLY A 140 -8.99 12.85 10.49
CA GLY A 140 -9.22 11.46 10.13
C GLY A 140 -9.34 10.55 11.33
N VAL A 141 -9.04 9.28 11.11
CA VAL A 141 -9.13 8.23 12.13
C VAL A 141 -7.88 7.38 12.12
N SER A 142 -7.57 6.80 13.27
CA SER A 142 -6.62 5.69 13.40
C SER A 142 -7.30 4.50 14.04
N PHE A 143 -6.81 3.32 13.76
CA PHE A 143 -7.26 2.06 14.36
C PHE A 143 -6.14 1.04 14.35
N ASP A 144 -6.22 0.10 15.28
CA ASP A 144 -5.30 -1.03 15.36
C ASP A 144 -5.76 -2.16 14.43
N ILE A 145 -4.81 -2.97 13.96
CA ILE A 145 -5.02 -4.07 13.00
C ILE A 145 -4.56 -5.37 13.63
N LYS A 146 -5.36 -6.44 13.43
CA LYS A 146 -4.98 -7.84 13.61
C LYS A 146 -5.31 -8.59 12.33
N ALA A 147 -4.39 -9.43 11.86
CA ALA A 147 -4.62 -10.19 10.63
C ALA A 147 -3.91 -11.56 10.71
N GLN A 148 -4.35 -12.49 9.86
CA GLN A 148 -3.69 -13.77 9.66
C GLN A 148 -3.64 -14.06 8.16
N ASN A 149 -2.51 -14.56 7.67
CA ASN A 149 -2.37 -14.98 6.28
C ASN A 149 -2.72 -16.47 6.09
N GLU A 150 -2.67 -16.96 4.84
CA GLU A 150 -2.98 -18.35 4.49
C GLU A 150 -2.03 -19.37 5.14
N LEU A 151 -0.81 -18.96 5.52
CA LEU A 151 0.16 -19.80 6.21
C LEU A 151 -0.03 -19.83 7.74
N GLY A 152 -1.09 -19.17 8.25
CA GLY A 152 -1.37 -19.10 9.68
C GLY A 152 -0.50 -18.11 10.45
N LEU A 153 0.31 -17.27 9.78
CA LEU A 153 1.09 -16.23 10.43
C LEU A 153 0.18 -15.10 10.91
N ASN A 154 0.31 -14.76 12.19
CA ASN A 154 -0.40 -13.64 12.79
C ASN A 154 0.35 -12.34 12.58
N TYR A 155 -0.40 -11.28 12.31
CA TYR A 155 0.08 -9.94 12.09
C TYR A 155 -0.61 -8.94 13.03
N LYS A 156 0.14 -7.92 13.41
CA LYS A 156 -0.37 -6.72 14.07
C LYS A 156 0.02 -5.47 13.30
N GLY A 157 -0.80 -4.45 13.41
CA GLY A 157 -0.54 -3.19 12.71
C GLY A 157 -1.39 -2.06 13.24
N PHE A 158 -1.34 -0.96 12.55
CA PHE A 158 -2.21 0.19 12.74
C PHE A 158 -2.31 1.00 11.45
N ALA A 159 -3.43 1.68 11.25
CA ALA A 159 -3.66 2.54 10.10
C ALA A 159 -4.04 3.94 10.54
N ILE A 160 -3.77 4.92 9.66
CA ILE A 160 -4.32 6.28 9.71
C ILE A 160 -4.96 6.59 8.39
N ILE A 161 -6.16 7.14 8.42
CA ILE A 161 -6.92 7.47 7.23
C ILE A 161 -7.60 8.81 7.44
N GLY A 162 -7.56 9.68 6.43
CA GLY A 162 -8.23 10.97 6.44
C GLY A 162 -8.79 11.35 5.08
N ILE A 163 -9.79 12.22 5.07
CA ILE A 163 -10.41 12.75 3.85
C ILE A 163 -10.10 14.24 3.74
N LYS A 164 -9.53 14.65 2.60
CA LYS A 164 -9.30 16.04 2.26
C LYS A 164 -9.68 16.27 0.80
N ASN A 165 -10.46 17.31 0.51
CA ASN A 165 -10.89 17.66 -0.84
C ASN A 165 -11.52 16.46 -1.59
N LYS A 166 -12.39 15.70 -0.92
CA LYS A 166 -13.05 14.49 -1.44
C LYS A 166 -12.09 13.35 -1.83
N LYS A 167 -10.84 13.39 -1.37
CA LYS A 167 -9.85 12.33 -1.58
C LYS A 167 -9.53 11.65 -0.26
N LEU A 168 -9.45 10.31 -0.29
CA LEU A 168 -9.02 9.50 0.85
C LEU A 168 -7.51 9.35 0.83
N TYR A 169 -6.87 9.71 1.92
CA TYR A 169 -5.45 9.48 2.19
C TYR A 169 -5.33 8.36 3.21
N SER A 170 -4.52 7.36 2.94
CA SER A 170 -4.40 6.18 3.79
C SER A 170 -2.97 5.71 3.88
N VAL A 171 -2.52 5.47 5.11
CA VAL A 171 -1.21 4.87 5.40
C VAL A 171 -1.40 3.84 6.51
N TYR A 172 -0.79 2.65 6.37
CA TYR A 172 -0.79 1.66 7.43
C TYR A 172 0.56 0.99 7.60
N PHE A 173 0.84 0.57 8.83
CA PHE A 173 1.95 -0.30 9.18
C PHE A 173 1.39 -1.67 9.53
N ILE A 174 2.05 -2.73 9.07
CA ILE A 174 1.74 -4.10 9.44
C ILE A 174 3.03 -4.91 9.54
N ALA A 175 3.09 -5.79 10.53
CA ALA A 175 4.22 -6.68 10.74
C ALA A 175 3.76 -7.99 11.38
N THR A 176 4.53 -9.07 11.21
CA THR A 176 4.26 -10.31 11.93
C THR A 176 4.30 -10.05 13.44
N GLU A 177 3.31 -10.58 14.16
CA GLU A 177 3.14 -10.38 15.59
C GLU A 177 4.36 -10.80 16.37
N MET A 178 4.92 -11.96 16.00
CA MET A 178 6.15 -12.46 16.57
C MET A 178 7.32 -11.64 16.03
N GLU A 179 8.07 -11.01 16.93
CA GLU A 179 9.32 -10.29 16.69
C GLU A 179 9.19 -8.95 15.95
N PHE A 180 8.66 -8.92 14.71
CA PHE A 180 8.78 -7.74 13.85
C PHE A 180 7.85 -6.59 14.24
N TYR A 181 6.65 -6.87 14.78
CA TYR A 181 5.76 -5.81 15.24
C TYR A 181 6.39 -5.00 16.37
N ASP A 182 6.88 -5.65 17.42
CA ASP A 182 7.48 -4.94 18.56
C ASP A 182 8.78 -4.25 18.20
N ARG A 183 9.57 -4.84 17.29
CA ARG A 183 10.81 -4.27 16.78
C ARG A 183 10.60 -2.96 16.03
N TYR A 184 9.55 -2.85 15.23
CA TYR A 184 9.36 -1.73 14.28
C TYR A 184 8.21 -0.78 14.63
N LYS A 185 7.24 -1.15 15.49
CA LYS A 185 6.07 -0.31 15.78
C LYS A 185 6.42 1.11 16.23
N LYS A 186 7.48 1.27 17.03
CA LYS A 186 7.89 2.58 17.54
C LYS A 186 8.40 3.49 16.41
N GLU A 187 9.19 2.91 15.51
CA GLU A 187 9.72 3.63 14.36
C GLU A 187 8.62 3.93 13.34
N ALA A 188 7.77 2.95 13.04
CA ALA A 188 6.61 3.15 12.16
C ALA A 188 5.68 4.26 12.67
N LYS A 189 5.41 4.31 13.98
CA LYS A 189 4.63 5.40 14.60
C LYS A 189 5.30 6.75 14.40
N LYS A 190 6.63 6.87 14.55
CA LYS A 190 7.35 8.13 14.31
C LYS A 190 7.25 8.58 12.85
N ILE A 191 7.47 7.66 11.91
CA ILE A 191 7.36 7.95 10.48
C ILE A 191 5.95 8.43 10.15
N ILE A 192 4.93 7.69 10.57
CA ILE A 192 3.54 8.00 10.29
C ILE A 192 3.11 9.32 10.96
N SER A 193 3.56 9.60 12.19
CA SER A 193 3.30 10.88 12.87
C SER A 193 4.01 12.08 12.22
N SER A 194 5.06 11.85 11.44
CA SER A 194 5.78 12.90 10.73
C SER A 194 5.17 13.27 9.37
N ILE A 195 4.12 12.55 8.94
CA ILE A 195 3.48 12.76 7.63
C ILE A 195 3.00 14.20 7.48
N LYS A 196 3.32 14.78 6.32
CA LYS A 196 2.69 15.99 5.79
C LYS A 196 2.13 15.64 4.41
N ILE A 197 0.88 16.04 4.16
CA ILE A 197 0.27 15.93 2.83
C ILE A 197 0.69 17.18 2.04
N LEU A 198 1.28 16.96 0.86
CA LEU A 198 1.85 17.99 -0.02
C LEU A 198 0.80 18.59 -0.97
#